data_703e318c5b7bd21a0b05b2594c65bb88
#
_entry.id   703e318c5b7bd21a0b05b2594c65bb88
#
_cell.length_a   1.000
_cell.length_b   1.000
_cell.length_c   1.000
_cell.angle_alpha   90.00
_cell.angle_beta   90.00
_cell.angle_gamma   90.00
#
_symmetry.space_group_name_H-M   'P 1'
#
loop_
_entity.id
_entity.type
_entity.pdbx_description
1 polymer ?
#
loop_
_entity_poly.entity_id
_entity_poly.type
_entity_poly.pdbx_seq_one_letter_code
_entity_poly.pdbx_strand_id
1 'polypeptide(L)'
;SLIVIPIAAGYLGLDWVIQNAGFGMAFQTMPYLFQQWGSTLAIIAGVCWFGLLFFAGITSSLAMGTPWMGFMRDEFGWSKNKGAWSFGAMILILGLPTVIFFKEGVFDEYDYWAGTVSLVVFAMFETILFSWIFGMDKGWREITSGADIKVPNIYKFIIKYITPVMLIIIFLGSLFKPLDNNWSENVSSFLSGNGWTLDNGSIIKTVMHAGIREQIALATDPVIIEQLQDKILYLNFARLLLVGLFAFISLLVYLAFIKRRREGRATL
;
A
#
# COMPACT_ATOMS: atom_id res chain seq x y z
N SER A 1 -13.63 12.13 -1.97
CA SER A 1 -13.91 11.72 -3.36
C SER A 1 -15.29 12.15 -3.85
N LEU A 2 -16.35 12.04 -3.05
CA LEU A 2 -17.73 12.44 -3.46
C LEU A 2 -17.89 13.94 -3.78
N ILE A 3 -17.01 14.79 -3.31
CA ILE A 3 -17.03 16.24 -3.60
C ILE A 3 -15.98 16.59 -4.66
N VAL A 4 -14.75 16.12 -4.47
CA VAL A 4 -13.59 16.50 -5.31
C VAL A 4 -13.73 16.01 -6.76
N ILE A 5 -14.11 14.72 -6.94
CA ILE A 5 -14.23 14.13 -8.28
C ILE A 5 -15.33 14.80 -9.11
N PRO A 6 -16.58 14.99 -8.62
CA PRO A 6 -17.61 15.67 -9.39
C PRO A 6 -17.26 17.13 -9.74
N ILE A 7 -16.64 17.87 -8.82
CA ILE A 7 -16.20 19.25 -9.07
C ILE A 7 -15.12 19.25 -10.16
N ALA A 8 -14.10 18.42 -10.03
CA ALA A 8 -13.03 18.33 -11.03
C ALA A 8 -13.56 17.91 -12.40
N ALA A 9 -14.45 16.92 -12.45
CA ALA A 9 -15.07 16.47 -13.69
C ALA A 9 -15.97 17.55 -14.34
N GLY A 10 -16.69 18.33 -13.52
CA GLY A 10 -17.52 19.42 -14.01
C GLY A 10 -16.72 20.59 -14.59
N TYR A 11 -15.55 20.90 -14.04
CA TYR A 11 -14.70 22.00 -14.51
C TYR A 11 -13.71 21.60 -15.62
N LEU A 12 -13.14 20.39 -15.55
CA LEU A 12 -12.00 19.97 -16.39
C LEU A 12 -12.34 18.82 -17.34
N GLY A 13 -13.51 18.23 -17.17
CA GLY A 13 -13.93 17.06 -17.93
C GLY A 13 -13.46 15.73 -17.32
N LEU A 14 -14.15 14.65 -17.68
CA LEU A 14 -13.91 13.32 -17.14
C LEU A 14 -12.55 12.75 -17.57
N ASP A 15 -12.13 13.01 -18.82
CA ASP A 15 -10.84 12.54 -19.34
C ASP A 15 -9.66 13.11 -18.57
N TRP A 16 -9.74 14.39 -18.18
CA TRP A 16 -8.73 15.00 -17.32
C TRP A 16 -8.66 14.32 -15.96
N VAL A 17 -9.80 14.05 -15.34
CA VAL A 17 -9.88 13.40 -14.03
C VAL A 17 -9.29 12.00 -14.08
N ILE A 18 -9.54 11.24 -15.14
CA ILE A 18 -8.99 9.89 -15.32
C ILE A 18 -7.46 9.93 -15.47
N GLN A 19 -6.94 10.87 -16.27
CA GLN A 19 -5.51 11.02 -16.51
C GLN A 19 -4.74 11.54 -15.30
N ASN A 20 -5.37 12.35 -14.44
CA ASN A 20 -4.75 12.97 -13.26
C ASN A 20 -5.26 12.40 -11.95
N ALA A 21 -5.71 11.13 -11.93
CA ALA A 21 -6.12 10.44 -10.71
C ALA A 21 -4.96 10.30 -9.69
N GLY A 22 -5.30 10.08 -8.42
CA GLY A 22 -4.30 9.92 -7.37
C GLY A 22 -3.59 11.22 -6.98
N PHE A 23 -2.27 11.25 -7.01
CA PHE A 23 -1.45 12.43 -6.65
C PHE A 23 -1.72 13.62 -7.55
N GLY A 24 -1.91 13.42 -8.86
CA GLY A 24 -2.27 14.47 -9.80
C GLY A 24 -3.54 15.21 -9.39
N MET A 25 -4.54 14.51 -8.88
CA MET A 25 -5.78 15.14 -8.39
C MET A 25 -5.51 16.10 -7.23
N ALA A 26 -4.70 15.71 -6.26
CA ALA A 26 -4.44 16.51 -5.07
C ALA A 26 -3.49 17.68 -5.31
N PHE A 27 -2.46 17.50 -6.14
CA PHE A 27 -1.34 18.45 -6.26
C PHE A 27 -1.34 19.25 -7.56
N GLN A 28 -2.10 18.82 -8.58
CA GLN A 28 -2.23 19.53 -9.86
C GLN A 28 -3.67 20.01 -10.10
N THR A 29 -4.64 19.11 -10.06
CA THR A 29 -6.03 19.42 -10.39
C THR A 29 -6.65 20.40 -9.40
N MET A 30 -6.50 20.18 -8.09
CA MET A 30 -7.10 21.06 -7.09
C MET A 30 -6.49 22.46 -7.09
N PRO A 31 -5.14 22.66 -7.12
CA PRO A 31 -4.56 24.00 -7.28
C PRO A 31 -5.02 24.71 -8.56
N TYR A 32 -5.11 24.00 -9.67
CA TYR A 32 -5.60 24.57 -10.92
C TYR A 32 -7.05 25.06 -10.80
N LEU A 33 -7.92 24.30 -10.15
CA LEU A 33 -9.30 24.73 -9.88
C LEU A 33 -9.35 25.97 -8.97
N PHE A 34 -8.51 26.03 -7.95
CA PHE A 34 -8.48 27.19 -7.05
C PHE A 34 -8.09 28.47 -7.79
N GLN A 35 -7.21 28.40 -8.77
CA GLN A 35 -6.82 29.54 -9.60
C GLN A 35 -8.02 30.17 -10.34
N GLN A 36 -9.04 29.38 -10.67
CA GLN A 36 -10.25 29.87 -11.33
C GLN A 36 -11.13 30.74 -10.42
N TRP A 37 -10.91 30.70 -9.11
CA TRP A 37 -11.71 31.43 -8.12
C TRP A 37 -11.19 32.85 -7.83
N GLY A 38 -10.13 33.26 -8.54
CA GLY A 38 -9.44 34.53 -8.32
C GLY A 38 -8.37 34.45 -7.24
N SER A 39 -7.43 35.40 -7.26
CA SER A 39 -6.18 35.31 -6.47
C SER A 39 -6.38 35.15 -4.96
N THR A 40 -7.31 35.90 -4.37
CA THR A 40 -7.53 35.86 -2.91
C THR A 40 -8.12 34.53 -2.46
N LEU A 41 -9.18 34.07 -3.14
CA LEU A 41 -9.80 32.78 -2.80
C LEU A 41 -8.89 31.59 -3.13
N ALA A 42 -8.09 31.67 -4.19
CA ALA A 42 -7.10 30.66 -4.54
C ALA A 42 -6.07 30.46 -3.43
N ILE A 43 -5.55 31.56 -2.85
CA ILE A 43 -4.58 31.50 -1.75
C ILE A 43 -5.22 30.86 -0.50
N ILE A 44 -6.40 31.31 -0.11
CA ILE A 44 -7.10 30.78 1.07
C ILE A 44 -7.40 29.30 0.88
N ALA A 45 -7.97 28.91 -0.27
CA ALA A 45 -8.30 27.53 -0.58
C ALA A 45 -7.03 26.64 -0.63
N GLY A 46 -5.94 27.12 -1.23
CA GLY A 46 -4.66 26.44 -1.27
C GLY A 46 -4.06 26.22 0.12
N VAL A 47 -4.02 27.23 0.97
CA VAL A 47 -3.52 27.11 2.34
C VAL A 47 -4.36 26.12 3.15
N CYS A 48 -5.69 26.20 3.06
CA CYS A 48 -6.57 25.24 3.73
C CYS A 48 -6.39 23.82 3.20
N TRP A 49 -6.32 23.63 1.89
CA TRP A 49 -6.17 22.34 1.25
C TRP A 49 -4.85 21.65 1.64
N PHE A 50 -3.73 22.34 1.40
CA PHE A 50 -2.42 21.78 1.72
C PHE A 50 -2.17 21.67 3.23
N GLY A 51 -2.72 22.59 4.02
CA GLY A 51 -2.71 22.50 5.48
C GLY A 51 -3.44 21.25 5.97
N LEU A 52 -4.63 20.96 5.46
CA LEU A 52 -5.37 19.75 5.78
C LEU A 52 -4.60 18.48 5.36
N LEU A 53 -4.04 18.45 4.15
CA LEU A 53 -3.22 17.32 3.69
C LEU A 53 -1.99 17.11 4.58
N PHE A 54 -1.32 18.18 4.97
CA PHE A 54 -0.17 18.13 5.86
C PHE A 54 -0.52 17.57 7.24
N PHE A 55 -1.58 18.07 7.87
CA PHE A 55 -2.02 17.56 9.18
C PHE A 55 -2.54 16.13 9.09
N ALA A 56 -3.28 15.79 8.04
CA ALA A 56 -3.72 14.40 7.81
C ALA A 56 -2.52 13.45 7.64
N GLY A 57 -1.49 13.86 6.88
CA GLY A 57 -0.26 13.09 6.71
C GLY A 57 0.50 12.88 8.01
N ILE A 58 0.70 13.93 8.80
CA ILE A 58 1.40 13.85 10.10
C ILE A 58 0.64 12.95 11.08
N THR A 59 -0.67 13.16 11.24
CA THR A 59 -1.46 12.38 12.19
C THR A 59 -1.50 10.90 11.83
N SER A 60 -1.63 10.57 10.54
CA SER A 60 -1.56 9.20 10.05
C SER A 60 -0.17 8.58 10.27
N SER A 61 0.89 9.33 9.99
CA SER A 61 2.27 8.87 10.22
C SER A 61 2.54 8.58 11.70
N LEU A 62 2.07 9.45 12.61
CA LEU A 62 2.20 9.23 14.05
C LEU A 62 1.42 8.00 14.52
N ALA A 63 0.22 7.79 14.00
CA ALA A 63 -0.59 6.61 14.31
C ALA A 63 0.12 5.31 13.86
N MET A 64 0.70 5.30 12.66
CA MET A 64 1.49 4.16 12.14
C MET A 64 2.78 3.91 12.94
N GLY A 65 3.33 4.93 13.61
CA GLY A 65 4.50 4.78 14.48
C GLY A 65 4.21 4.13 15.84
N THR A 66 2.95 4.14 16.27
CA THR A 66 2.55 3.62 17.59
C THR A 66 2.89 2.13 17.78
N PRO A 67 2.61 1.21 16.83
CA PRO A 67 3.00 -0.19 16.95
C PRO A 67 4.52 -0.38 17.09
N TRP A 68 5.32 0.37 16.33
CA TRP A 68 6.77 0.32 16.43
C TRP A 68 7.26 0.76 17.80
N MET A 69 6.78 1.90 18.28
CA MET A 69 7.17 2.40 19.62
C MET A 69 6.72 1.47 20.74
N GLY A 70 5.53 0.88 20.62
CA GLY A 70 5.01 -0.12 21.56
C GLY A 70 5.88 -1.36 21.57
N PHE A 71 6.17 -1.94 20.41
CA PHE A 71 7.04 -3.12 20.28
C PHE A 71 8.43 -2.89 20.88
N MET A 72 9.08 -1.76 20.56
CA MET A 72 10.40 -1.44 21.09
C MET A 72 10.40 -1.26 22.62
N ARG A 73 9.36 -0.67 23.18
CA ARG A 73 9.19 -0.51 24.62
C ARG A 73 8.96 -1.86 25.30
N ASP A 74 8.03 -2.64 24.79
CA ASP A 74 7.55 -3.84 25.46
C ASP A 74 8.56 -5.00 25.36
N GLU A 75 9.29 -5.13 24.24
CA GLU A 75 10.27 -6.19 24.02
C GLU A 75 11.70 -5.80 24.42
N PHE A 76 12.10 -4.56 24.16
CA PHE A 76 13.48 -4.13 24.37
C PHE A 76 13.65 -3.13 25.52
N GLY A 77 12.54 -2.72 26.17
CA GLY A 77 12.59 -1.80 27.30
C GLY A 77 13.01 -0.38 26.93
N TRP A 78 12.78 0.04 25.69
CA TRP A 78 13.16 1.37 25.25
C TRP A 78 12.27 2.46 25.88
N SER A 79 12.87 3.60 26.20
CA SER A 79 12.12 4.78 26.60
C SER A 79 11.27 5.30 25.43
N LYS A 80 10.17 5.98 25.74
CA LYS A 80 9.28 6.60 24.74
C LYS A 80 10.04 7.48 23.75
N ASN A 81 10.98 8.30 24.23
CA ASN A 81 11.76 9.18 23.39
C ASN A 81 12.69 8.40 22.44
N LYS A 82 13.35 7.34 22.94
CA LYS A 82 14.20 6.49 22.10
C LYS A 82 13.39 5.80 21.00
N GLY A 83 12.22 5.29 21.32
CA GLY A 83 11.28 4.72 20.34
C GLY A 83 10.85 5.73 19.28
N ALA A 84 10.48 6.95 19.67
CA ALA A 84 10.07 8.00 18.76
C ALA A 84 11.19 8.44 17.82
N TRP A 85 12.40 8.69 18.34
CA TRP A 85 13.56 9.04 17.52
C TRP A 85 13.95 7.94 16.53
N SER A 86 13.88 6.67 16.94
CA SER A 86 14.16 5.55 16.03
C SER A 86 13.14 5.44 14.91
N PHE A 87 11.86 5.69 15.21
CA PHE A 87 10.81 5.74 14.20
C PHE A 87 11.02 6.91 13.24
N GLY A 88 11.31 8.11 13.76
CA GLY A 88 11.63 9.26 12.93
C GLY A 88 12.83 9.03 12.00
N ALA A 89 13.90 8.40 12.51
CA ALA A 89 15.07 8.03 11.69
C ALA A 89 14.70 7.01 10.60
N MET A 90 13.87 6.02 10.93
CA MET A 90 13.41 5.02 9.96
C MET A 90 12.58 5.67 8.84
N ILE A 91 11.64 6.56 9.20
CA ILE A 91 10.85 7.31 8.19
C ILE A 91 11.78 8.16 7.32
N LEU A 92 12.77 8.83 7.90
CA LEU A 92 13.69 9.66 7.13
C LEU A 92 14.49 8.82 6.13
N ILE A 93 15.07 7.71 6.58
CA ILE A 93 15.88 6.81 5.72
C ILE A 93 15.06 6.22 4.58
N LEU A 94 13.82 5.79 4.86
CA LEU A 94 12.95 5.20 3.85
C LEU A 94 12.22 6.24 3.00
N GLY A 95 11.95 7.42 3.55
CA GLY A 95 11.24 8.49 2.87
C GLY A 95 12.14 9.33 1.94
N LEU A 96 13.41 9.53 2.28
CA LEU A 96 14.33 10.29 1.43
C LEU A 96 14.42 9.78 -0.01
N PRO A 97 14.54 8.46 -0.26
CA PRO A 97 14.56 7.94 -1.64
C PRO A 97 13.29 8.29 -2.43
N THR A 98 12.12 8.33 -1.79
CA THR A 98 10.87 8.68 -2.47
C THR A 98 10.82 10.13 -2.93
N VAL A 99 11.52 11.03 -2.23
CA VAL A 99 11.60 12.45 -2.59
C VAL A 99 12.70 12.67 -3.65
N ILE A 100 13.87 12.08 -3.44
CA ILE A 100 15.04 12.27 -4.33
C ILE A 100 14.78 11.64 -5.71
N PHE A 101 14.25 10.42 -5.73
CA PHE A 101 14.00 9.64 -6.95
C PHE A 101 12.49 9.56 -7.28
N PHE A 102 11.77 10.66 -7.04
CA PHE A 102 10.33 10.72 -7.30
C PHE A 102 10.00 10.51 -8.79
N LYS A 103 10.78 11.16 -9.69
CA LYS A 103 10.59 11.07 -11.14
C LYS A 103 10.86 9.68 -11.69
N GLU A 104 11.72 8.93 -11.05
CA GLU A 104 12.10 7.56 -11.39
C GLU A 104 11.09 6.52 -10.91
N GLY A 105 10.02 6.96 -10.21
CA GLY A 105 8.90 6.11 -9.80
C GLY A 105 9.14 5.32 -8.50
N VAL A 106 10.14 5.69 -7.68
CA VAL A 106 10.40 5.03 -6.38
C VAL A 106 9.22 5.14 -5.43
N PHE A 107 8.51 6.29 -5.45
CA PHE A 107 7.30 6.46 -4.66
C PHE A 107 6.20 5.48 -5.09
N ASP A 108 5.93 5.37 -6.39
CA ASP A 108 4.91 4.48 -6.95
C ASP A 108 5.23 3.01 -6.65
N GLU A 109 6.52 2.66 -6.65
CA GLU A 109 7.00 1.32 -6.33
C GLU A 109 6.76 0.99 -4.84
N TYR A 110 7.00 1.92 -3.93
CA TYR A 110 6.69 1.76 -2.52
C TYR A 110 5.19 1.64 -2.27
N ASP A 111 4.38 2.49 -2.90
CA ASP A 111 2.92 2.45 -2.79
C ASP A 111 2.36 1.12 -3.30
N TYR A 112 2.88 0.64 -4.44
CA TYR A 112 2.46 -0.63 -5.00
C TYR A 112 2.79 -1.81 -4.08
N TRP A 113 4.07 -1.95 -3.66
CA TRP A 113 4.47 -3.12 -2.87
C TRP A 113 4.05 -3.04 -1.40
N ALA A 114 4.29 -1.92 -0.74
CA ALA A 114 3.95 -1.76 0.68
C ALA A 114 2.48 -1.38 0.90
N GLY A 115 1.95 -0.46 0.09
CA GLY A 115 0.59 0.04 0.25
C GLY A 115 -0.47 -0.87 -0.35
N THR A 116 -0.22 -1.50 -1.50
CA THR A 116 -1.24 -2.29 -2.20
C THR A 116 -1.06 -3.79 -1.98
N VAL A 117 0.08 -4.36 -2.41
CA VAL A 117 0.28 -5.82 -2.38
C VAL A 117 0.41 -6.34 -0.96
N SER A 118 1.28 -5.72 -0.14
CA SER A 118 1.50 -6.14 1.25
C SER A 118 0.25 -5.99 2.09
N LEU A 119 -0.56 -4.94 1.86
CA LEU A 119 -1.81 -4.74 2.61
C LEU A 119 -2.77 -5.92 2.43
N VAL A 120 -2.97 -6.38 1.19
CA VAL A 120 -3.83 -7.54 0.89
C VAL A 120 -3.27 -8.82 1.52
N VAL A 121 -1.95 -9.03 1.42
CA VAL A 121 -1.28 -10.21 2.00
C VAL A 121 -1.40 -10.22 3.52
N PHE A 122 -1.13 -9.10 4.20
CA PHE A 122 -1.26 -9.00 5.66
C PHE A 122 -2.71 -9.14 6.10
N ALA A 123 -3.66 -8.47 5.45
CA ALA A 123 -5.09 -8.62 5.74
C ALA A 123 -5.55 -10.07 5.62
N MET A 124 -5.05 -10.81 4.63
CA MET A 124 -5.32 -12.24 4.47
C MET A 124 -4.78 -13.05 5.65
N PHE A 125 -3.52 -12.83 6.04
CA PHE A 125 -2.92 -13.51 7.21
C PHE A 125 -3.64 -13.16 8.51
N GLU A 126 -3.91 -11.89 8.76
CA GLU A 126 -4.63 -11.43 9.96
C GLU A 126 -6.03 -12.04 10.06
N THR A 127 -6.75 -12.06 8.94
CA THR A 127 -8.10 -12.65 8.90
C THR A 127 -8.06 -14.15 9.16
N ILE A 128 -7.10 -14.88 8.59
CA ILE A 128 -6.91 -16.33 8.83
C ILE A 128 -6.51 -16.59 10.29
N LEU A 129 -5.53 -15.83 10.80
CA LEU A 129 -5.09 -15.96 12.21
C LEU A 129 -6.24 -15.68 13.18
N PHE A 130 -6.97 -14.59 12.98
CA PHE A 130 -8.08 -14.22 13.86
C PHE A 130 -9.25 -15.19 13.80
N SER A 131 -9.68 -15.56 12.57
CA SER A 131 -10.92 -16.32 12.41
C SER A 131 -10.74 -17.83 12.54
N TRP A 132 -9.59 -18.39 12.12
CA TRP A 132 -9.37 -19.84 12.07
C TRP A 132 -8.43 -20.34 13.15
N ILE A 133 -7.32 -19.65 13.43
CA ILE A 133 -6.31 -20.09 14.41
C ILE A 133 -6.69 -19.65 15.82
N PHE A 134 -6.91 -18.37 16.06
CA PHE A 134 -7.36 -17.86 17.36
C PHE A 134 -8.79 -18.34 17.68
N GLY A 135 -9.60 -18.46 16.66
CA GLY A 135 -10.97 -18.98 16.69
C GLY A 135 -12.02 -17.89 16.78
N MET A 136 -12.94 -17.90 15.79
CA MET A 136 -13.96 -16.87 15.62
C MET A 136 -14.83 -16.66 16.86
N ASP A 137 -15.12 -17.71 17.65
CA ASP A 137 -15.96 -17.58 18.83
C ASP A 137 -15.28 -16.80 19.96
N LYS A 138 -13.98 -17.00 20.13
CA LYS A 138 -13.16 -16.23 21.08
C LYS A 138 -13.02 -14.79 20.62
N GLY A 139 -12.61 -14.59 19.36
CA GLY A 139 -12.44 -13.27 18.76
C GLY A 139 -13.74 -12.46 18.79
N TRP A 140 -14.89 -13.10 18.46
CA TRP A 140 -16.18 -12.43 18.50
C TRP A 140 -16.56 -11.91 19.88
N ARG A 141 -16.34 -12.71 20.92
CA ARG A 141 -16.58 -12.27 22.31
C ARG A 141 -15.70 -11.09 22.69
N GLU A 142 -14.44 -11.10 22.25
CA GLU A 142 -13.48 -10.05 22.55
C GLU A 142 -13.87 -8.73 21.88
N ILE A 143 -14.17 -8.71 20.59
CA ILE A 143 -14.53 -7.50 19.85
C ILE A 143 -15.92 -6.96 20.21
N THR A 144 -16.82 -7.80 20.73
CA THR A 144 -18.17 -7.38 21.18
C THR A 144 -18.24 -7.11 22.68
N SER A 145 -17.17 -7.36 23.42
CA SER A 145 -17.10 -7.10 24.87
C SER A 145 -17.13 -5.60 25.13
N GLY A 146 -18.11 -5.14 25.90
CA GLY A 146 -18.29 -3.72 26.22
C GLY A 146 -18.83 -2.85 25.09
N ALA A 147 -19.30 -3.45 23.99
CA ALA A 147 -19.90 -2.71 22.89
C ALA A 147 -21.34 -2.24 23.24
N ASP A 148 -21.61 -0.95 23.08
CA ASP A 148 -22.95 -0.38 23.27
C ASP A 148 -23.93 -0.84 22.18
N ILE A 149 -23.44 -1.12 20.98
CA ILE A 149 -24.24 -1.56 19.84
C ILE A 149 -24.05 -3.06 19.63
N LYS A 150 -25.15 -3.80 19.60
CA LYS A 150 -25.13 -5.24 19.31
C LYS A 150 -24.84 -5.48 17.84
N VAL A 151 -23.68 -6.02 17.54
CA VAL A 151 -23.28 -6.38 16.16
C VAL A 151 -24.03 -7.66 15.75
N PRO A 152 -24.73 -7.69 14.60
CA PRO A 152 -25.43 -8.87 14.11
C PRO A 152 -24.49 -10.06 13.88
N ASN A 153 -24.94 -11.27 14.20
CA ASN A 153 -24.14 -12.49 14.05
C ASN A 153 -23.75 -12.82 12.61
N ILE A 154 -24.41 -12.21 11.62
CA ILE A 154 -24.04 -12.36 10.20
C ILE A 154 -22.57 -11.93 9.94
N TYR A 155 -22.10 -10.91 10.63
CA TYR A 155 -20.70 -10.45 10.50
C TYR A 155 -19.69 -11.49 10.94
N LYS A 156 -20.06 -12.34 11.92
CA LYS A 156 -19.23 -13.47 12.35
C LYS A 156 -19.02 -14.48 11.20
N PHE A 157 -20.09 -14.77 10.46
CA PHE A 157 -20.00 -15.62 9.26
C PHE A 157 -19.19 -14.97 8.15
N ILE A 158 -19.41 -13.67 7.89
CA ILE A 158 -18.68 -12.91 6.87
C ILE A 158 -17.18 -12.92 7.16
N ILE A 159 -16.76 -12.56 8.39
CA ILE A 159 -15.34 -12.51 8.77
C ILE A 159 -14.70 -13.91 8.71
N LYS A 160 -15.44 -14.95 9.10
CA LYS A 160 -14.90 -16.32 9.17
C LYS A 160 -14.69 -16.95 7.80
N TYR A 161 -15.61 -16.72 6.85
CA TYR A 161 -15.64 -17.46 5.58
C TYR A 161 -15.54 -16.54 4.36
N ILE A 162 -16.35 -15.48 4.30
CA ILE A 162 -16.42 -14.63 3.10
C ILE A 162 -15.14 -13.81 2.94
N THR A 163 -14.71 -13.13 4.00
CA THR A 163 -13.55 -12.23 3.95
C THR A 163 -12.25 -12.95 3.55
N PRO A 164 -11.85 -14.10 4.16
CA PRO A 164 -10.64 -14.80 3.75
C PRO A 164 -10.70 -15.27 2.29
N VAL A 165 -11.85 -15.82 1.87
CA VAL A 165 -12.04 -16.29 0.49
C VAL A 165 -11.95 -15.14 -0.51
N MET A 166 -12.62 -14.02 -0.22
CA MET A 166 -12.55 -12.82 -1.07
C MET A 166 -11.12 -12.29 -1.19
N LEU A 167 -10.36 -12.21 -0.09
CA LEU A 167 -8.97 -11.77 -0.11
C LEU A 167 -8.08 -12.70 -0.93
N ILE A 168 -8.27 -14.02 -0.81
CA ILE A 168 -7.55 -14.99 -1.63
C ILE A 168 -7.89 -14.80 -3.12
N ILE A 169 -9.16 -14.64 -3.46
CA ILE A 169 -9.59 -14.40 -4.85
C ILE A 169 -8.98 -13.12 -5.40
N ILE A 170 -9.01 -12.03 -4.64
CA ILE A 170 -8.42 -10.75 -5.04
C ILE A 170 -6.91 -10.89 -5.25
N PHE A 171 -6.22 -11.56 -4.32
CA PHE A 171 -4.78 -11.78 -4.43
C PHE A 171 -4.41 -12.62 -5.66
N LEU A 172 -5.09 -13.76 -5.85
CA LEU A 172 -4.88 -14.60 -7.04
C LEU A 172 -5.27 -13.90 -8.34
N GLY A 173 -6.36 -13.11 -8.30
CA GLY A 173 -6.76 -12.28 -9.43
C GLY A 173 -5.72 -11.24 -9.81
N SER A 174 -5.08 -10.60 -8.83
CA SER A 174 -3.98 -9.65 -9.07
C SER A 174 -2.71 -10.35 -9.54
N LEU A 175 -2.45 -11.58 -9.06
CA LEU A 175 -1.29 -12.38 -9.45
C LEU A 175 -1.37 -12.78 -10.93
N PHE A 176 -2.55 -13.26 -11.36
CA PHE A 176 -2.83 -13.80 -12.70
C PHE A 176 -3.69 -12.88 -13.55
N LYS A 177 -3.67 -11.57 -13.30
CA LYS A 177 -4.47 -10.61 -14.05
C LYS A 177 -4.31 -10.83 -15.55
N PRO A 178 -5.40 -11.13 -16.29
CA PRO A 178 -5.34 -11.37 -17.72
C PRO A 178 -5.19 -10.06 -18.49
N LEU A 179 -4.66 -10.17 -19.72
CA LEU A 179 -4.53 -9.05 -20.63
C LEU A 179 -5.90 -8.36 -20.82
N ASP A 180 -5.89 -7.01 -20.84
CA ASP A 180 -7.08 -6.16 -20.97
C ASP A 180 -8.20 -6.47 -19.94
N ASN A 181 -7.84 -7.15 -18.84
CA ASN A 181 -8.79 -7.61 -17.82
C ASN A 181 -9.91 -8.53 -18.38
N ASN A 182 -9.66 -9.19 -19.52
CA ASN A 182 -10.61 -10.07 -20.18
C ASN A 182 -10.49 -11.51 -19.67
N TRP A 183 -11.16 -11.78 -18.55
CA TRP A 183 -11.14 -13.08 -17.87
C TRP A 183 -11.77 -14.20 -18.71
N SER A 184 -12.89 -13.91 -19.40
CA SER A 184 -13.62 -14.92 -20.18
C SER A 184 -12.81 -15.45 -21.34
N GLU A 185 -12.15 -14.59 -22.10
CA GLU A 185 -11.30 -14.95 -23.22
C GLU A 185 -10.05 -15.72 -22.76
N ASN A 186 -9.39 -15.25 -21.69
CA ASN A 186 -8.21 -15.95 -21.16
C ASN A 186 -8.52 -17.33 -20.61
N VAL A 187 -9.65 -17.50 -19.91
CA VAL A 187 -10.11 -18.84 -19.46
C VAL A 187 -10.39 -19.74 -20.67
N SER A 188 -11.09 -19.25 -21.69
CA SER A 188 -11.36 -20.00 -22.91
C SER A 188 -10.07 -20.39 -23.64
N SER A 189 -9.13 -19.46 -23.76
CA SER A 189 -7.79 -19.67 -24.35
C SER A 189 -7.00 -20.75 -23.60
N PHE A 190 -6.98 -20.66 -22.28
CA PHE A 190 -6.31 -21.64 -21.43
C PHE A 190 -6.92 -23.04 -21.58
N LEU A 191 -8.25 -23.15 -21.57
CA LEU A 191 -8.96 -24.44 -21.76
C LEU A 191 -8.75 -25.02 -23.16
N SER A 192 -8.52 -24.16 -24.15
CA SER A 192 -8.24 -24.57 -25.54
C SER A 192 -6.76 -24.93 -25.77
N GLY A 193 -5.90 -24.85 -24.75
CA GLY A 193 -4.46 -25.16 -24.86
C GLY A 193 -3.60 -24.03 -25.41
N ASN A 194 -4.17 -22.84 -25.63
CA ASN A 194 -3.45 -21.67 -26.16
C ASN A 194 -2.69 -20.85 -25.09
N GLY A 195 -2.78 -21.30 -23.82
CA GLY A 195 -2.07 -20.69 -22.69
C GLY A 195 -2.83 -19.49 -22.08
N TRP A 196 -2.17 -18.85 -21.10
CA TRP A 196 -2.68 -17.70 -20.36
C TRP A 196 -1.83 -16.47 -20.66
N THR A 197 -2.45 -15.38 -21.11
CA THR A 197 -1.76 -14.11 -21.37
C THR A 197 -1.95 -13.15 -20.19
N LEU A 198 -0.83 -12.77 -19.56
CA LEU A 198 -0.82 -11.87 -18.41
C LEU A 198 -0.76 -10.40 -18.84
N ASP A 199 -1.53 -9.56 -18.15
CA ASP A 199 -1.44 -8.10 -18.23
C ASP A 199 -0.13 -7.58 -17.60
N ASN A 200 0.41 -6.47 -18.11
CA ASN A 200 1.63 -5.86 -17.58
C ASN A 200 1.46 -5.36 -16.13
N GLY A 201 0.24 -5.08 -15.69
CA GLY A 201 -0.11 -4.76 -14.30
C GLY A 201 -0.35 -5.97 -13.40
N SER A 202 -0.17 -7.23 -13.88
CA SER A 202 -0.18 -8.39 -13.00
C SER A 202 1.03 -8.37 -12.07
N ILE A 203 0.88 -8.91 -10.84
CA ILE A 203 1.99 -8.97 -9.88
C ILE A 203 3.20 -9.69 -10.49
N ILE A 204 2.98 -10.79 -11.22
CA ILE A 204 4.06 -11.56 -11.85
C ILE A 204 4.85 -10.71 -12.85
N LYS A 205 4.17 -10.02 -13.76
CA LYS A 205 4.84 -9.17 -14.75
C LYS A 205 5.45 -7.92 -14.12
N THR A 206 4.83 -7.35 -13.10
CA THR A 206 5.38 -6.22 -12.34
C THR A 206 6.68 -6.60 -11.64
N VAL A 207 6.76 -7.79 -11.00
CA VAL A 207 8.02 -8.30 -10.41
C VAL A 207 9.13 -8.32 -11.45
N MET A 208 8.84 -8.73 -12.67
CA MET A 208 9.81 -8.88 -13.77
C MET A 208 10.11 -7.56 -14.52
N HIS A 209 9.47 -6.45 -14.14
CA HIS A 209 9.49 -5.17 -14.90
C HIS A 209 9.10 -5.35 -16.38
N ALA A 210 8.16 -6.27 -16.67
CA ALA A 210 7.86 -6.69 -18.05
C ALA A 210 7.42 -5.51 -18.92
N GLY A 211 6.56 -4.60 -18.40
CA GLY A 211 6.14 -3.42 -19.15
C GLY A 211 7.27 -2.45 -19.52
N ILE A 212 8.24 -2.25 -18.61
CA ILE A 212 9.41 -1.39 -18.92
C ILE A 212 10.34 -2.09 -19.90
N ARG A 213 10.57 -3.39 -19.75
CA ARG A 213 11.37 -4.18 -20.69
C ARG A 213 10.78 -4.22 -22.09
N GLU A 214 9.47 -4.27 -22.21
CA GLU A 214 8.77 -4.16 -23.49
C GLU A 214 8.99 -2.78 -24.13
N GLN A 215 8.88 -1.70 -23.33
CA GLN A 215 9.19 -0.35 -23.81
C GLN A 215 10.65 -0.23 -24.28
N ILE A 216 11.61 -0.81 -23.58
CA ILE A 216 13.03 -0.86 -24.01
C ILE A 216 13.17 -1.60 -25.35
N ALA A 217 12.46 -2.72 -25.53
CA ALA A 217 12.52 -3.50 -26.77
C ALA A 217 11.95 -2.77 -27.99
N LEU A 218 10.99 -1.85 -27.77
CA LEU A 218 10.35 -1.05 -28.82
C LEU A 218 11.06 0.29 -29.04
N ALA A 219 11.89 0.74 -28.09
CA ALA A 219 12.58 2.02 -28.20
C ALA A 219 13.74 1.93 -29.20
N THR A 220 13.85 2.97 -30.05
CA THR A 220 14.93 3.12 -31.04
C THR A 220 15.96 4.18 -30.64
N ASP A 221 15.57 5.08 -29.71
CA ASP A 221 16.44 6.15 -29.22
C ASP A 221 17.31 5.64 -28.05
N PRO A 222 18.65 5.69 -28.18
CA PRO A 222 19.57 5.25 -27.14
C PRO A 222 19.37 5.98 -25.81
N VAL A 223 18.99 7.27 -25.83
CA VAL A 223 18.75 8.07 -24.62
C VAL A 223 17.52 7.55 -23.85
N ILE A 224 16.46 7.20 -24.57
CA ILE A 224 15.25 6.62 -23.95
C ILE A 224 15.56 5.24 -23.36
N ILE A 225 16.35 4.43 -24.05
CA ILE A 225 16.77 3.10 -23.56
C ILE A 225 17.55 3.24 -22.27
N GLU A 226 18.52 4.15 -22.20
CA GLU A 226 19.30 4.41 -20.98
C GLU A 226 18.41 4.86 -19.82
N GLN A 227 17.51 5.82 -20.04
CA GLN A 227 16.56 6.29 -19.02
C GLN A 227 15.67 5.16 -18.48
N LEU A 228 15.19 4.26 -19.33
CA LEU A 228 14.37 3.13 -18.91
C LEU A 228 15.17 2.06 -18.15
N GLN A 229 16.44 1.86 -18.50
CA GLN A 229 17.34 0.98 -17.76
C GLN A 229 17.65 1.54 -16.37
N ASP A 230 17.96 2.83 -16.29
CA ASP A 230 18.17 3.53 -15.02
C ASP A 230 16.90 3.46 -14.14
N LYS A 231 15.74 3.64 -14.73
CA LYS A 231 14.47 3.47 -14.00
C LYS A 231 14.36 2.10 -13.36
N ILE A 232 14.66 1.01 -14.07
CA ILE A 232 14.67 -0.36 -13.51
C ILE A 232 15.64 -0.45 -12.33
N LEU A 233 16.80 0.20 -12.40
CA LEU A 233 17.78 0.20 -11.32
C LEU A 233 17.22 0.88 -10.06
N TYR A 234 16.58 2.05 -10.19
CA TYR A 234 15.94 2.74 -9.05
C TYR A 234 14.77 1.96 -8.46
N LEU A 235 13.95 1.32 -9.29
CA LEU A 235 12.86 0.46 -8.82
C LEU A 235 13.39 -0.77 -8.06
N ASN A 236 14.46 -1.41 -8.54
CA ASN A 236 15.12 -2.50 -7.83
C ASN A 236 15.73 -2.05 -6.52
N PHE A 237 16.32 -0.85 -6.48
CA PHE A 237 16.81 -0.25 -5.23
C PHE A 237 15.68 -0.04 -4.22
N ALA A 238 14.53 0.47 -4.66
CA ALA A 238 13.35 0.61 -3.82
C ALA A 238 12.87 -0.74 -3.24
N ARG A 239 12.80 -1.77 -4.07
CA ARG A 239 12.46 -3.13 -3.64
C ARG A 239 13.45 -3.69 -2.63
N LEU A 240 14.74 -3.48 -2.87
CA LEU A 240 15.79 -3.92 -1.94
C LEU A 240 15.63 -3.28 -0.56
N LEU A 241 15.30 -1.98 -0.51
CA LEU A 241 15.02 -1.29 0.76
C LEU A 241 13.80 -1.88 1.48
N LEU A 242 12.71 -2.17 0.76
CA LEU A 242 11.51 -2.80 1.34
C LEU A 242 11.81 -4.22 1.87
N VAL A 243 12.51 -5.04 1.09
CA VAL A 243 12.94 -6.40 1.52
C VAL A 243 13.88 -6.32 2.71
N GLY A 244 14.82 -5.36 2.70
CA GLY A 244 15.73 -5.11 3.82
C GLY A 244 14.98 -4.69 5.08
N LEU A 245 13.97 -3.82 4.96
CA LEU A 245 13.12 -3.44 6.08
C LEU A 245 12.34 -4.64 6.64
N PHE A 246 11.74 -5.45 5.76
CA PHE A 246 11.01 -6.65 6.16
C PHE A 246 11.93 -7.65 6.89
N ALA A 247 13.13 -7.89 6.36
CA ALA A 247 14.12 -8.76 6.98
C ALA A 247 14.58 -8.22 8.35
N PHE A 248 14.78 -6.89 8.44
CA PHE A 248 15.14 -6.22 9.69
C PHE A 248 14.06 -6.37 10.76
N ILE A 249 12.79 -6.09 10.42
CA ILE A 249 11.65 -6.27 11.34
C ILE A 249 11.52 -7.73 11.76
N SER A 250 11.63 -8.67 10.82
CA SER A 250 11.57 -10.11 11.09
C SER A 250 12.67 -10.55 12.05
N LEU A 251 13.90 -10.03 11.89
CA LEU A 251 15.01 -10.28 12.80
C LEU A 251 14.71 -9.73 14.21
N LEU A 252 14.17 -8.53 14.32
CA LEU A 252 13.80 -7.95 15.61
C LEU A 252 12.73 -8.78 16.32
N VAL A 253 11.71 -9.24 15.60
CA VAL A 253 10.67 -10.13 16.14
C VAL A 253 11.29 -11.46 16.62
N TYR A 254 12.19 -12.04 15.84
CA TYR A 254 12.90 -13.25 16.22
C TYR A 254 13.77 -13.07 17.47
N LEU A 255 14.50 -11.97 17.57
CA LEU A 255 15.29 -11.63 18.76
C LEU A 255 14.40 -11.42 19.99
N ALA A 256 13.26 -10.77 19.84
CA ALA A 256 12.28 -10.61 20.92
C ALA A 256 11.73 -11.98 21.37
N PHE A 257 11.42 -12.87 20.44
CA PHE A 257 10.99 -14.24 20.75
C PHE A 257 12.04 -15.03 21.55
N ILE A 258 13.31 -15.01 21.12
CA ILE A 258 14.41 -15.65 21.85
C ILE A 258 14.55 -15.08 23.26
N LYS A 259 14.45 -13.75 23.40
CA LYS A 259 14.53 -13.08 24.70
C LYS A 259 13.41 -13.54 25.64
N ARG A 260 12.16 -13.53 25.15
CA ARG A 260 10.99 -14.03 25.92
C ARG A 260 11.16 -15.48 26.36
N ARG A 261 11.68 -16.34 25.48
CA ARG A 261 11.94 -17.76 25.80
C ARG A 261 12.97 -17.90 26.90
N ARG A 262 14.05 -17.11 26.88
CA ARG A 262 15.09 -17.11 27.93
C ARG A 262 14.57 -16.61 29.28
N GLU A 263 13.63 -15.67 29.26
CA GLU A 263 13.02 -15.10 30.46
C GLU A 263 11.83 -15.93 30.99
N GLY A 264 11.53 -17.07 30.41
CA GLY A 264 10.39 -17.93 30.80
C GLY A 264 9.00 -17.31 30.54
N ARG A 265 8.92 -16.26 29.73
CA ARG A 265 7.67 -15.55 29.40
C ARG A 265 7.01 -16.06 28.12
N ALA A 266 7.63 -16.99 27.40
CA ALA A 266 7.05 -17.59 26.21
C ALA A 266 6.13 -18.74 26.64
N THR A 267 4.86 -18.45 26.82
CA THR A 267 3.79 -19.46 26.77
C THR A 267 3.32 -19.58 25.32
N LEU A 268 3.48 -20.75 24.73
CA LEU A 268 2.82 -21.14 23.47
C LEU A 268 1.32 -21.23 23.67
#